data_ad59000dad8a2015c10de1beabe71ec6
#
_entry.id   ad59000dad8a2015c10de1beabe71ec6
#
_cell.length_a   1.000
_cell.length_b   1.000
_cell.length_c   1.000
_cell.angle_alpha   90.00
_cell.angle_beta   90.00
_cell.angle_gamma   90.00
#
_symmetry.space_group_name_H-M   'P 1'
#
loop_
_entity.id
_entity.type
_entity.pdbx_description
1 polymer ?
#
loop_
_entity_poly.entity_id
_entity_poly.type
_entity_poly.pdbx_seq_one_letter_code
_entity_poly.pdbx_strand_id
1 'polypeptide(L)'
;PKWMNKAKRAVFTITTYGKDGNKLATSTGFFISETGEAVSAYNIFKGAEKATITDFEGKTFLVKNILGADELYDAVKFQVEVPKKAVFLPIAAEPVANGTNAYLLLYSTGKNATFKSGAITEVSKLKDPYKYYKMAVALEENELNAPLLTPEGEVFGLAQADAGGKKDICYGLSAGYAGSLSIGSADYLSSAYRNINIPKG
;
A
#
# COMPACT_ATOMS: atom_id res chain seq x y z
N PRO A 1 -11.70 11.99 12.87
CA PRO A 1 -10.90 13.15 12.51
C PRO A 1 -11.28 13.72 11.14
N LYS A 2 -11.22 15.01 11.03
CA LYS A 2 -11.62 15.73 9.81
C LYS A 2 -10.83 15.34 8.57
N TRP A 3 -9.58 14.96 8.73
CA TRP A 3 -8.72 14.59 7.59
C TRP A 3 -9.10 13.26 6.96
N MET A 4 -9.81 12.39 7.65
CA MET A 4 -10.10 11.03 7.17
C MET A 4 -10.90 10.98 5.89
N ASN A 5 -11.89 11.84 5.73
CA ASN A 5 -12.72 11.85 4.53
C ASN A 5 -11.95 12.34 3.28
N LYS A 6 -10.94 13.15 3.49
CA LYS A 6 -10.01 13.49 2.41
C LYS A 6 -9.04 12.35 2.15
N ALA A 7 -8.48 11.79 3.23
CA ALA A 7 -7.47 10.72 3.13
C ALA A 7 -8.02 9.46 2.45
N LYS A 8 -9.29 9.11 2.66
CA LYS A 8 -9.88 7.93 2.01
C LYS A 8 -9.82 8.00 0.48
N ARG A 9 -9.74 9.21 -0.08
CA ARG A 9 -9.62 9.41 -1.52
C ARG A 9 -8.29 8.95 -2.08
N ALA A 10 -7.30 8.73 -1.22
CA ALA A 10 -6.00 8.23 -1.61
C ALA A 10 -5.94 6.70 -1.60
N VAL A 11 -6.95 6.03 -1.04
CA VAL A 11 -6.97 4.56 -0.88
C VAL A 11 -7.77 3.94 -2.02
N PHE A 12 -7.24 2.85 -2.57
CA PHE A 12 -7.87 2.15 -3.70
C PHE A 12 -7.72 0.65 -3.53
N THR A 13 -8.42 -0.11 -4.37
CA THR A 13 -8.13 -1.53 -4.57
C THR A 13 -7.33 -1.69 -5.85
N ILE A 14 -6.37 -2.61 -5.84
CA ILE A 14 -5.58 -2.96 -7.00
C ILE A 14 -5.88 -4.39 -7.39
N THR A 15 -6.09 -4.64 -8.69
CA THR A 15 -6.34 -5.96 -9.24
C THR A 15 -5.31 -6.25 -10.32
N THR A 16 -4.73 -7.43 -10.26
CA THR A 16 -3.76 -7.88 -11.25
C THR A 16 -4.36 -8.99 -12.11
N TYR A 17 -3.92 -9.05 -13.36
CA TYR A 17 -4.43 -9.99 -14.36
C TYR A 17 -3.27 -10.69 -15.04
N GLY A 18 -3.43 -11.97 -15.29
CA GLY A 18 -2.45 -12.79 -15.99
C GLY A 18 -2.55 -12.68 -17.49
N LYS A 19 -1.76 -13.52 -18.16
CA LYS A 19 -1.62 -13.53 -19.62
C LYS A 19 -2.95 -13.69 -20.37
N ASP A 20 -3.87 -14.47 -19.83
CA ASP A 20 -5.15 -14.75 -20.46
C ASP A 20 -6.25 -13.78 -20.03
N GLY A 21 -5.89 -12.70 -19.33
CA GLY A 21 -6.84 -11.76 -18.80
C GLY A 21 -7.54 -12.24 -17.53
N ASN A 22 -7.15 -13.39 -17.01
CA ASN A 22 -7.69 -13.92 -15.76
C ASN A 22 -7.19 -13.13 -14.57
N LYS A 23 -8.09 -12.82 -13.66
CA LYS A 23 -7.76 -12.14 -12.41
C LYS A 23 -6.83 -13.01 -11.55
N LEU A 24 -5.71 -12.44 -11.13
CA LEU A 24 -4.74 -13.14 -10.29
C LEU A 24 -4.93 -12.80 -8.82
N ALA A 25 -5.01 -11.53 -8.48
CA ALA A 25 -5.05 -11.09 -7.10
C ALA A 25 -5.69 -9.72 -6.97
N THR A 26 -6.16 -9.41 -5.77
CA THR A 26 -6.65 -8.10 -5.39
C THR A 26 -6.07 -7.74 -4.03
N SER A 27 -5.72 -6.49 -3.84
CA SER A 27 -5.24 -5.97 -2.57
C SER A 27 -5.64 -4.50 -2.43
N THR A 28 -5.35 -3.94 -1.27
CA THR A 28 -5.46 -2.50 -1.05
C THR A 28 -4.15 -1.83 -1.37
N GLY A 29 -4.21 -0.60 -1.84
CA GLY A 29 -3.05 0.25 -2.02
C GLY A 29 -3.44 1.71 -1.81
N PHE A 30 -2.45 2.60 -1.90
CA PHE A 30 -2.73 4.02 -1.71
C PHE A 30 -1.71 4.89 -2.44
N PHE A 31 -2.16 6.09 -2.81
CA PHE A 31 -1.29 7.08 -3.45
C PHE A 31 -0.38 7.75 -2.42
N ILE A 32 0.85 8.00 -2.82
CA ILE A 32 1.86 8.71 -2.01
C ILE A 32 2.35 9.99 -2.70
N SER A 33 1.86 10.28 -3.91
CA SER A 33 2.16 11.55 -4.60
C SER A 33 0.98 11.96 -5.48
N GLU A 34 0.90 13.24 -5.77
CA GLU A 34 -0.15 13.78 -6.64
C GLU A 34 0.00 13.35 -8.11
N THR A 35 1.19 12.88 -8.48
CA THR A 35 1.46 12.40 -9.84
C THR A 35 1.05 10.94 -10.07
N GLY A 36 0.51 10.28 -9.04
CA GLY A 36 0.01 8.92 -9.16
C GLY A 36 0.98 7.84 -8.74
N GLU A 37 2.06 8.18 -8.03
CA GLU A 37 2.91 7.17 -7.42
C GLU A 37 2.15 6.54 -6.26
N ALA A 38 2.25 5.21 -6.15
CA ALA A 38 1.47 4.44 -5.19
C ALA A 38 2.25 3.22 -4.72
N VAL A 39 1.78 2.62 -3.62
CA VAL A 39 2.40 1.43 -3.04
C VAL A 39 1.34 0.37 -2.70
N SER A 40 1.76 -0.89 -2.76
CA SER A 40 0.98 -2.05 -2.35
C SER A 40 1.91 -3.26 -2.18
N ALA A 41 1.36 -4.47 -2.24
CA ALA A 41 2.11 -5.70 -2.04
C ALA A 41 2.83 -6.17 -3.31
N TYR A 42 4.04 -6.68 -3.14
CA TYR A 42 4.78 -7.30 -4.23
C TYR A 42 4.12 -8.58 -4.76
N ASN A 43 3.60 -9.42 -3.85
CA ASN A 43 3.13 -10.75 -4.22
C ASN A 43 1.96 -10.74 -5.23
N ILE A 44 1.17 -9.68 -5.25
CA ILE A 44 0.03 -9.59 -6.17
C ILE A 44 0.47 -9.45 -7.64
N PHE A 45 1.71 -9.03 -7.87
CA PHE A 45 2.23 -8.84 -9.23
C PHE A 45 2.89 -10.09 -9.82
N LYS A 46 3.03 -11.16 -9.04
CA LYS A 46 3.62 -12.40 -9.55
C LYS A 46 2.75 -12.96 -10.68
N GLY A 47 3.35 -13.09 -11.86
CA GLY A 47 2.65 -13.58 -13.05
C GLY A 47 1.73 -12.57 -13.71
N ALA A 48 1.69 -11.34 -13.22
CA ALA A 48 0.81 -10.31 -13.76
C ALA A 48 1.36 -9.74 -15.07
N GLU A 49 0.45 -9.52 -16.02
CA GLU A 49 0.76 -8.82 -17.26
C GLU A 49 -0.03 -7.52 -17.37
N LYS A 50 -0.98 -7.29 -16.47
CA LYS A 50 -1.76 -6.07 -16.41
C LYS A 50 -2.22 -5.85 -14.97
N ALA A 51 -2.31 -4.61 -14.57
CA ALA A 51 -2.88 -4.24 -13.29
C ALA A 51 -3.70 -2.96 -13.43
N THR A 52 -4.82 -2.90 -12.70
CA THR A 52 -5.66 -1.71 -12.62
C THR A 52 -5.96 -1.40 -11.18
N ILE A 53 -6.19 -0.12 -10.88
CA ILE A 53 -6.72 0.27 -9.59
C ILE A 53 -8.17 0.74 -9.74
N THR A 54 -8.95 0.59 -8.70
CA THR A 54 -10.29 1.15 -8.61
C THR A 54 -10.30 2.12 -7.44
N ASP A 55 -10.58 3.39 -7.72
CA ASP A 55 -10.49 4.44 -6.73
C ASP A 55 -11.74 4.54 -5.84
N PHE A 56 -11.77 5.55 -4.97
CA PHE A 56 -12.86 5.76 -4.01
C PHE A 56 -14.21 6.09 -4.69
N GLU A 57 -14.19 6.50 -5.94
CA GLU A 57 -15.40 6.77 -6.74
C GLU A 57 -15.81 5.58 -7.61
N GLY A 58 -15.08 4.46 -7.53
CA GLY A 58 -15.34 3.29 -8.36
C GLY A 58 -14.76 3.40 -9.77
N LYS A 59 -13.93 4.41 -10.04
CA LYS A 59 -13.28 4.59 -11.34
C LYS A 59 -12.02 3.74 -11.44
N THR A 60 -11.79 3.18 -12.62
CA THR A 60 -10.65 2.29 -12.88
C THR A 60 -9.57 3.02 -13.66
N PHE A 61 -8.32 2.86 -13.21
CA PHE A 61 -7.14 3.43 -13.85
C PHE A 61 -6.07 2.36 -14.02
N LEU A 62 -5.27 2.50 -15.07
CA LEU A 62 -4.22 1.54 -15.40
C LEU A 62 -2.97 1.78 -14.55
N VAL A 63 -2.35 0.69 -14.09
CA VAL A 63 -0.99 0.74 -13.56
C VAL A 63 -0.05 0.79 -14.75
N LYS A 64 0.72 1.86 -14.83
CA LYS A 64 1.55 2.15 -15.99
C LYS A 64 2.89 1.42 -15.95
N ASN A 65 3.59 1.50 -14.83
CA ASN A 65 4.89 0.84 -14.66
C ASN A 65 5.23 0.69 -13.19
N ILE A 66 6.13 -0.24 -12.91
CA ILE A 66 6.65 -0.47 -11.56
C ILE A 66 7.91 0.38 -11.37
N LEU A 67 7.96 1.11 -10.26
CA LEU A 67 9.07 2.01 -9.94
C LEU A 67 10.09 1.35 -9.02
N GLY A 68 9.69 0.36 -8.26
CA GLY A 68 10.57 -0.40 -7.39
C GLY A 68 9.82 -1.51 -6.68
N ALA A 69 10.55 -2.52 -6.19
CA ALA A 69 9.93 -3.66 -5.54
C ALA A 69 10.89 -4.32 -4.57
N ASP A 70 10.31 -4.96 -3.55
CA ASP A 70 11.05 -5.73 -2.57
C ASP A 70 10.25 -7.00 -2.26
N GLU A 71 10.77 -8.13 -2.70
CA GLU A 71 10.11 -9.42 -2.48
C GLU A 71 10.15 -9.84 -1.02
N LEU A 72 11.26 -9.58 -0.34
CA LEU A 72 11.45 -10.02 1.06
C LEU A 72 10.45 -9.35 2.00
N TYR A 73 10.24 -8.06 1.84
CA TYR A 73 9.31 -7.29 2.69
C TYR A 73 7.94 -7.12 2.04
N ASP A 74 7.76 -7.69 0.85
CA ASP A 74 6.48 -7.74 0.15
C ASP A 74 5.89 -6.36 -0.14
N ALA A 75 6.70 -5.49 -0.74
CA ALA A 75 6.27 -4.16 -1.10
C ALA A 75 6.61 -3.83 -2.55
N VAL A 76 5.76 -3.05 -3.18
CA VAL A 76 5.97 -2.56 -4.54
C VAL A 76 5.55 -1.10 -4.63
N LYS A 77 6.34 -0.32 -5.35
CA LYS A 77 6.01 1.06 -5.70
C LYS A 77 5.75 1.12 -7.20
N PHE A 78 4.68 1.75 -7.60
CA PHE A 78 4.27 1.77 -9.01
C PHE A 78 3.64 3.09 -9.39
N GLN A 79 3.55 3.33 -10.69
CA GLN A 79 2.94 4.52 -11.27
C GLN A 79 1.55 4.17 -11.79
N VAL A 80 0.56 4.89 -11.31
CA VAL A 80 -0.81 4.82 -11.83
C VAL A 80 -1.00 5.92 -12.86
N GLU A 81 -1.66 5.60 -13.96
CA GLU A 81 -1.99 6.58 -14.98
C GLU A 81 -3.21 7.38 -14.54
N VAL A 82 -2.97 8.57 -13.99
CA VAL A 82 -4.03 9.44 -13.48
C VAL A 82 -4.24 10.62 -14.44
N PRO A 83 -5.51 10.96 -14.79
CA PRO A 83 -5.79 12.04 -15.72
C PRO A 83 -5.63 13.44 -15.10
N LYS A 84 -5.58 13.51 -13.78
CA LYS A 84 -5.42 14.75 -13.01
C LYS A 84 -4.69 14.44 -11.72
N LYS A 85 -4.35 15.46 -10.95
CA LYS A 85 -3.66 15.27 -9.68
C LYS A 85 -4.42 14.34 -8.76
N ALA A 86 -3.74 13.30 -8.24
CA ALA A 86 -4.30 12.38 -7.30
C ALA A 86 -4.27 12.97 -5.89
N VAL A 87 -5.28 12.63 -5.08
CA VAL A 87 -5.18 12.83 -3.64
C VAL A 87 -4.22 11.78 -3.11
N PHE A 88 -3.30 12.17 -2.25
CA PHE A 88 -2.27 11.27 -1.74
C PHE A 88 -2.10 11.41 -0.23
N LEU A 89 -1.46 10.42 0.37
CA LEU A 89 -1.12 10.42 1.79
C LEU A 89 0.33 10.89 1.95
N PRO A 90 0.57 12.00 2.66
CA PRO A 90 1.95 12.38 2.96
C PRO A 90 2.57 11.34 3.89
N ILE A 91 3.84 11.04 3.65
CA ILE A 91 4.57 10.05 4.44
C ILE A 91 5.02 10.70 5.76
N ALA A 92 4.70 10.04 6.87
CA ALA A 92 5.05 10.52 8.20
C ALA A 92 6.56 10.48 8.42
N ALA A 93 7.04 11.39 9.27
CA ALA A 93 8.38 11.27 9.81
C ALA A 93 8.46 10.04 10.69
N GLU A 94 9.46 9.20 10.50
CA GLU A 94 9.61 7.95 11.24
C GLU A 94 10.86 7.97 12.13
N PRO A 95 10.83 7.22 13.25
CA PRO A 95 9.75 6.31 13.70
C PRO A 95 8.61 7.05 14.37
N VAL A 96 7.40 6.51 14.21
CA VAL A 96 6.25 6.92 15.00
C VAL A 96 6.33 6.20 16.34
N ALA A 97 6.08 6.92 17.43
CA ALA A 97 6.36 6.41 18.77
C ALA A 97 5.42 5.27 19.19
N ASN A 98 6.00 4.31 19.93
CA ASN A 98 5.22 3.30 20.64
C ASN A 98 4.21 4.00 21.56
N GLY A 99 3.01 3.48 21.64
CA GLY A 99 1.91 4.06 22.43
C GLY A 99 1.04 5.03 21.65
N THR A 100 1.44 5.43 20.44
CA THR A 100 0.61 6.30 19.60
C THR A 100 -0.67 5.57 19.22
N ASN A 101 -1.82 6.22 19.40
CA ASN A 101 -3.08 5.71 18.92
C ASN A 101 -3.20 6.04 17.44
N ALA A 102 -3.18 5.02 16.62
CA ALA A 102 -3.10 5.17 15.17
C ALA A 102 -4.33 4.60 14.49
N TYR A 103 -4.43 4.82 13.19
CA TYR A 103 -5.60 4.44 12.40
C TYR A 103 -5.21 3.53 11.24
N LEU A 104 -6.06 2.55 10.99
CA LEU A 104 -6.02 1.74 9.77
C LEU A 104 -7.16 2.24 8.88
N LEU A 105 -6.83 2.91 7.79
CA LEU A 105 -7.83 3.49 6.89
C LEU A 105 -8.14 2.50 5.77
N LEU A 106 -9.41 2.13 5.65
CA LEU A 106 -9.85 1.09 4.75
C LEU A 106 -10.38 1.68 3.44
N TYR A 107 -10.24 0.91 2.36
CA TYR A 107 -10.86 1.28 1.10
C TYR A 107 -12.38 1.36 1.28
N SER A 108 -12.96 2.44 0.76
CA SER A 108 -14.40 2.65 0.85
C SER A 108 -14.87 3.55 -0.30
N THR A 109 -16.03 3.21 -0.87
CA THR A 109 -16.71 4.05 -1.85
C THR A 109 -17.86 4.85 -1.24
N GLY A 110 -18.12 4.65 0.06
CA GLY A 110 -19.18 5.38 0.77
C GLY A 110 -18.82 6.84 1.03
N LYS A 111 -19.77 7.60 1.54
CA LYS A 111 -19.55 9.01 1.86
C LYS A 111 -18.50 9.24 2.93
N ASN A 112 -18.49 8.38 3.93
CA ASN A 112 -17.60 8.51 5.09
C ASN A 112 -16.46 7.51 5.02
N ALA A 113 -15.31 7.90 5.58
CA ALA A 113 -14.16 7.01 5.69
C ALA A 113 -14.50 5.83 6.61
N THR A 114 -14.03 4.65 6.26
CA THR A 114 -14.10 3.45 7.09
C THR A 114 -12.72 3.19 7.67
N PHE A 115 -12.63 3.00 8.97
CA PHE A 115 -11.34 2.85 9.63
C PHE A 115 -11.45 2.04 10.91
N LYS A 116 -10.30 1.53 11.33
CA LYS A 116 -10.08 0.93 12.63
C LYS A 116 -9.01 1.73 13.37
N SER A 117 -8.97 1.65 14.68
CA SER A 117 -7.95 2.34 15.47
C SER A 117 -7.38 1.42 16.53
N GLY A 118 -6.15 1.69 16.93
CA GLY A 118 -5.48 0.97 17.98
C GLY A 118 -4.10 1.55 18.26
N ALA A 119 -3.53 1.18 19.38
CA ALA A 119 -2.22 1.67 19.77
C ALA A 119 -1.10 0.93 19.04
N ILE A 120 -0.05 1.65 18.72
CA ILE A 120 1.23 1.04 18.35
C ILE A 120 1.79 0.43 19.64
N THR A 121 1.99 -0.89 19.64
CA THR A 121 2.47 -1.63 20.81
C THR A 121 3.96 -1.92 20.75
N GLU A 122 4.57 -1.85 19.56
CA GLU A 122 5.99 -2.11 19.38
C GLU A 122 6.49 -1.42 18.12
N VAL A 123 7.69 -0.85 18.20
CA VAL A 123 8.42 -0.33 17.06
C VAL A 123 9.72 -1.12 16.96
N SER A 124 9.77 -2.01 15.98
CA SER A 124 10.92 -2.89 15.81
C SER A 124 11.98 -2.23 14.94
N LYS A 125 13.24 -2.31 15.39
CA LYS A 125 14.40 -1.90 14.59
C LYS A 125 15.02 -3.15 13.99
N LEU A 126 14.49 -3.59 12.85
CA LEU A 126 15.04 -4.79 12.21
C LEU A 126 16.36 -4.48 11.53
N LYS A 127 16.35 -3.72 10.49
CA LYS A 127 17.56 -3.23 9.82
C LYS A 127 17.22 -1.90 9.19
N ASP A 128 18.11 -0.94 9.24
CA ASP A 128 17.91 0.28 8.51
C ASP A 128 17.88 -0.02 7.01
N PRO A 129 16.96 0.52 6.25
CA PRO A 129 15.93 1.51 6.63
C PRO A 129 14.61 0.88 7.09
N TYR A 130 14.56 -0.39 7.39
CA TYR A 130 13.32 -1.11 7.66
C TYR A 130 12.89 -0.93 9.11
N LYS A 131 11.66 -0.48 9.28
CA LYS A 131 11.04 -0.40 10.60
C LYS A 131 9.68 -1.07 10.52
N TYR A 132 9.45 -1.99 11.44
CA TYR A 132 8.16 -2.60 11.57
C TYR A 132 7.45 -2.04 12.79
N TYR A 133 6.17 -1.83 12.61
CA TYR A 133 5.26 -1.43 13.68
C TYR A 133 4.36 -2.60 13.99
N LYS A 134 4.02 -2.74 15.27
CA LYS A 134 3.02 -3.70 15.71
C LYS A 134 1.88 -2.90 16.31
N MET A 135 0.66 -3.19 15.89
CA MET A 135 -0.53 -2.48 16.34
C MET A 135 -1.57 -3.42 16.88
N ALA A 136 -2.28 -2.96 17.91
CA ALA A 136 -3.42 -3.69 18.49
C ALA A 136 -4.67 -3.46 17.64
N VAL A 137 -4.64 -3.95 16.41
CA VAL A 137 -5.74 -3.83 15.44
C VAL A 137 -5.88 -5.17 14.72
N ALA A 138 -7.09 -5.72 14.71
CA ALA A 138 -7.39 -6.92 13.95
C ALA A 138 -7.35 -6.61 12.45
N LEU A 139 -6.74 -7.51 11.66
CA LEU A 139 -6.59 -7.32 10.23
C LEU A 139 -7.26 -8.46 9.48
N GLU A 140 -8.21 -8.11 8.61
CA GLU A 140 -8.84 -9.05 7.70
C GLU A 140 -8.05 -9.14 6.40
N GLU A 141 -8.23 -10.23 5.66
CA GLU A 141 -7.47 -10.48 4.43
C GLU A 141 -7.66 -9.37 3.38
N ASN A 142 -8.89 -8.87 3.23
CA ASN A 142 -9.19 -7.81 2.29
C ASN A 142 -8.68 -6.43 2.74
N GLU A 143 -8.11 -6.34 3.93
CA GLU A 143 -7.55 -5.09 4.48
C GLU A 143 -6.03 -5.03 4.38
N LEU A 144 -5.40 -6.09 3.89
CA LEU A 144 -3.95 -6.12 3.70
C LEU A 144 -3.48 -4.94 2.84
N ASN A 145 -2.40 -4.33 3.26
CA ASN A 145 -1.74 -3.20 2.61
C ASN A 145 -2.52 -1.89 2.67
N ALA A 146 -3.57 -1.83 3.48
CA ALA A 146 -4.21 -0.57 3.80
C ALA A 146 -3.24 0.33 4.57
N PRO A 147 -3.38 1.66 4.44
CA PRO A 147 -2.46 2.58 5.10
C PRO A 147 -2.69 2.66 6.60
N LEU A 148 -1.58 2.69 7.34
CA LEU A 148 -1.56 2.99 8.76
C LEU A 148 -1.20 4.46 8.93
N LEU A 149 -2.04 5.20 9.65
CA LEU A 149 -1.96 6.66 9.72
C LEU A 149 -1.78 7.15 11.15
N THR A 150 -0.98 8.20 11.27
CA THR A 150 -0.82 8.94 12.53
C THR A 150 -2.10 9.70 12.86
N PRO A 151 -2.24 10.22 14.10
CA PRO A 151 -3.38 11.07 14.44
C PRO A 151 -3.51 12.32 13.57
N GLU A 152 -2.45 12.74 12.88
CA GLU A 152 -2.44 13.88 11.97
C GLU A 152 -2.73 13.50 10.51
N GLY A 153 -2.94 12.21 10.23
CA GLY A 153 -3.27 11.76 8.88
C GLY A 153 -2.11 11.51 7.95
N GLU A 154 -0.92 11.37 8.49
CA GLU A 154 0.26 11.02 7.70
C GLU A 154 0.47 9.50 7.73
N VAL A 155 0.84 8.91 6.59
CA VAL A 155 1.01 7.46 6.51
C VAL A 155 2.38 7.04 7.02
N PHE A 156 2.40 6.05 7.93
CA PHE A 156 3.65 5.50 8.44
C PHE A 156 3.85 4.03 8.08
N GLY A 157 2.82 3.34 7.63
CA GLY A 157 2.96 1.92 7.34
C GLY A 157 1.95 1.36 6.37
N LEU A 158 2.28 0.19 5.83
CA LEU A 158 1.37 -0.68 5.10
C LEU A 158 0.99 -1.83 6.03
N ALA A 159 -0.30 -2.10 6.18
CA ALA A 159 -0.77 -3.14 7.09
C ALA A 159 -0.45 -4.53 6.56
N GLN A 160 0.25 -5.32 7.37
CA GLN A 160 0.62 -6.70 7.05
C GLN A 160 0.11 -7.64 8.13
N ALA A 161 -0.21 -8.87 7.73
CA ALA A 161 -0.66 -9.88 8.68
C ALA A 161 0.51 -10.36 9.55
N ASP A 162 0.18 -10.77 10.78
CA ASP A 162 1.15 -11.41 11.65
C ASP A 162 1.54 -12.78 11.10
N ALA A 163 2.84 -13.01 10.93
CA ALA A 163 3.36 -14.27 10.41
C ALA A 163 3.05 -15.46 11.34
N GLY A 164 2.88 -15.20 12.64
CA GLY A 164 2.49 -16.21 13.61
C GLY A 164 1.01 -16.54 13.63
N GLY A 165 0.20 -15.87 12.80
CA GLY A 165 -1.22 -16.15 12.67
C GLY A 165 -2.12 -15.48 13.70
N LYS A 166 -1.59 -14.57 14.52
CA LYS A 166 -2.42 -13.80 15.46
C LYS A 166 -3.34 -12.87 14.68
N LYS A 167 -4.63 -12.89 15.00
CA LYS A 167 -5.64 -12.14 14.25
C LYS A 167 -6.04 -10.82 14.91
N ASP A 168 -5.66 -10.59 16.14
CA ASP A 168 -5.99 -9.39 16.90
C ASP A 168 -4.92 -8.30 16.82
N ILE A 169 -3.85 -8.55 16.06
CA ILE A 169 -2.78 -7.60 15.82
C ILE A 169 -2.46 -7.51 14.34
N CYS A 170 -1.88 -6.41 13.92
CA CYS A 170 -1.29 -6.29 12.59
C CYS A 170 0.11 -5.70 12.69
N TYR A 171 0.88 -5.91 11.64
CA TYR A 171 2.20 -5.31 11.49
C TYR A 171 2.13 -4.21 10.45
N GLY A 172 3.00 -3.22 10.58
CA GLY A 172 3.13 -2.16 9.59
C GLY A 172 4.53 -2.15 9.02
N LEU A 173 4.65 -2.39 7.72
CA LEU A 173 5.91 -2.14 7.02
C LEU A 173 6.06 -0.63 6.85
N SER A 174 7.25 -0.09 7.06
CA SER A 174 7.52 1.34 6.94
C SER A 174 7.04 1.90 5.60
N ALA A 175 6.18 2.92 5.64
CA ALA A 175 5.74 3.62 4.44
C ALA A 175 6.88 4.39 3.80
N GLY A 176 7.78 4.95 4.61
CA GLY A 176 8.96 5.63 4.11
C GLY A 176 9.87 4.69 3.32
N TYR A 177 10.02 3.47 3.80
CA TYR A 177 10.77 2.46 3.06
C TYR A 177 10.09 2.11 1.74
N ALA A 178 8.80 1.78 1.77
CA ALA A 178 8.07 1.43 0.55
C ALA A 178 8.08 2.57 -0.47
N GLY A 179 7.91 3.80 -0.01
CA GLY A 179 7.94 4.98 -0.86
C GLY A 179 9.31 5.31 -1.43
N SER A 180 10.38 4.78 -0.84
CA SER A 180 11.75 4.99 -1.32
C SER A 180 12.23 3.93 -2.31
N LEU A 181 11.44 2.89 -2.56
CA LEU A 181 11.84 1.81 -3.47
C LEU A 181 12.15 2.38 -4.86
N SER A 182 13.19 1.81 -5.48
CA SER A 182 13.62 2.22 -6.80
C SER A 182 13.82 1.01 -7.71
N ILE A 183 13.92 1.27 -9.01
CA ILE A 183 14.08 0.20 -10.01
C ILE A 183 15.30 -0.68 -9.73
N GLY A 184 16.35 -0.12 -9.12
CA GLY A 184 17.55 -0.87 -8.77
C GLY A 184 17.32 -1.97 -7.74
N SER A 185 16.27 -1.87 -6.92
CA SER A 185 15.91 -2.91 -5.96
C SER A 185 15.01 -3.99 -6.56
N ALA A 186 14.71 -3.89 -7.86
CA ALA A 186 13.75 -4.75 -8.55
C ALA A 186 14.42 -5.71 -9.54
N ASP A 187 15.68 -6.01 -9.38
CA ASP A 187 16.45 -6.81 -10.34
C ASP A 187 15.96 -8.24 -10.50
N TYR A 188 15.22 -8.76 -9.54
CA TYR A 188 14.68 -10.13 -9.60
C TYR A 188 13.23 -10.18 -10.03
N LEU A 189 12.68 -9.11 -10.53
CA LEU A 189 11.31 -9.13 -11.01
C LEU A 189 11.18 -10.11 -12.16
N SER A 190 10.09 -10.87 -12.15
CA SER A 190 9.81 -11.81 -13.23
C SER A 190 9.60 -11.05 -14.54
N SER A 191 9.68 -11.77 -15.66
CA SER A 191 9.40 -11.16 -16.96
C SER A 191 8.00 -10.57 -17.05
N ALA A 192 7.04 -11.13 -16.32
CA ALA A 192 5.67 -10.61 -16.28
C ALA A 192 5.61 -9.20 -15.67
N TYR A 193 6.40 -8.95 -14.61
CA TYR A 193 6.52 -7.60 -14.05
C TYR A 193 7.12 -6.63 -15.05
N ARG A 194 8.12 -7.08 -15.78
CA ARG A 194 8.77 -6.26 -16.79
C ARG A 194 7.81 -5.90 -17.92
N ASN A 195 6.89 -6.80 -18.25
CA ASN A 195 5.89 -6.54 -19.27
C ASN A 195 4.92 -5.44 -18.88
N ILE A 196 4.64 -5.30 -17.59
CA ILE A 196 3.86 -4.18 -17.08
C ILE A 196 4.68 -2.88 -17.10
N ASN A 197 5.96 -2.98 -16.80
CA ASN A 197 6.87 -1.84 -16.67
C ASN A 197 7.30 -1.26 -18.00
N ILE A 198 7.42 -2.10 -19.01
CA ILE A 198 7.98 -1.72 -20.29
C ILE A 198 6.83 -1.66 -21.30
N PRO A 199 6.53 -0.47 -21.83
CA PRO A 199 5.52 -0.37 -22.87
C PRO A 199 5.92 -1.29 -24.01
N LYS A 200 4.99 -2.12 -24.45
CA LYS A 200 5.23 -2.94 -25.63
C LYS A 200 5.35 -2.01 -26.81
N GLY A 201 6.56 -1.90 -27.30
CA GLY A 201 6.84 -1.14 -28.50
C GLY A 201 6.18 -1.75 -29.71
#